data_096e3b46b9cba17d7ec65dd1507fb82d
#
_entry.id   096e3b46b9cba17d7ec65dd1507fb82d
#
_cell.length_a   1.000
_cell.length_b   1.000
_cell.length_c   1.000
_cell.angle_alpha   90.00
_cell.angle_beta   90.00
_cell.angle_gamma   90.00
#
_symmetry.space_group_name_H-M   'P 1'
#
loop_
_entity.id
_entity.type
_entity.pdbx_description
1 polymer ?
#
loop_
_entity_poly.entity_id
_entity_poly.type
_entity_poly.pdbx_seq_one_letter_code
_entity_poly.pdbx_strand_id
1 'polypeptide(L)'
;EPLGVECVATILKEQGHKVLLADFMAEPNGRLGAYINKFRPKVIGITSQCTDVENVVKIAKIAKKYDKDIKVIVGGVQAMVYPNSFFSKYVDHVFKSTTRANYKELMELIASGKKQEKAIVGIFSKELNFKNAVEGCYNEYVRPDTNCSKRYRHLYKYVGFQPCAVVQTSFGCRNRCNFCVRWKLEGPTLREVDIEQIVQQLEELKEPYVMICDNDFLI
;
A
#
# COMPACT_ATOMS: atom_id res chain seq x y z
N GLU A 1 5.34 -11.47 -1.70
CA GLU A 1 4.77 -10.87 -0.48
C GLU A 1 4.41 -9.40 -0.73
N PRO A 2 3.21 -8.94 -0.36
CA PRO A 2 2.76 -7.58 -0.61
C PRO A 2 3.17 -6.63 0.54
N LEU A 3 4.46 -6.44 0.77
CA LEU A 3 5.03 -5.69 1.90
C LEU A 3 4.35 -4.33 2.12
N GLY A 4 4.16 -3.53 1.07
CA GLY A 4 3.52 -2.22 1.18
C GLY A 4 2.07 -2.28 1.68
N VAL A 5 1.32 -3.34 1.34
CA VAL A 5 -0.05 -3.53 1.83
C VAL A 5 -0.05 -3.98 3.29
N GLU A 6 0.92 -4.78 3.71
CA GLU A 6 1.10 -5.17 5.11
C GLU A 6 1.45 -3.97 5.99
N CYS A 7 2.29 -3.04 5.50
CA CYS A 7 2.54 -1.76 6.19
C CYS A 7 1.26 -0.92 6.35
N VAL A 8 0.45 -0.82 5.30
CA VAL A 8 -0.85 -0.13 5.39
C VAL A 8 -1.79 -0.83 6.37
N ALA A 9 -1.78 -2.17 6.41
CA ALA A 9 -2.57 -2.92 7.36
C ALA A 9 -2.17 -2.62 8.82
N THR A 10 -0.87 -2.47 9.08
CA THR A 10 -0.37 -2.03 10.39
C THR A 10 -0.93 -0.66 10.77
N ILE A 11 -0.77 0.34 9.88
CA ILE A 11 -1.27 1.71 10.14
C ILE A 11 -2.76 1.69 10.50
N LEU A 12 -3.56 0.98 9.72
CA LEU A 12 -5.00 0.93 9.93
C LEU A 12 -5.39 0.19 11.21
N LYS A 13 -4.69 -0.88 11.57
CA LYS A 13 -4.92 -1.62 12.81
C LYS A 13 -4.51 -0.82 14.05
N GLU A 14 -3.41 -0.09 14.01
CA GLU A 14 -2.99 0.85 15.05
C GLU A 14 -4.07 1.92 15.33
N GLN A 15 -4.84 2.29 14.30
CA GLN A 15 -5.97 3.22 14.38
C GLN A 15 -7.31 2.56 14.75
N GLY A 16 -7.30 1.27 15.10
CA GLY A 16 -8.50 0.53 15.55
C GLY A 16 -9.39 -0.01 14.43
N HIS A 17 -8.94 0.01 13.16
CA HIS A 17 -9.73 -0.52 12.06
C HIS A 17 -9.58 -2.04 11.92
N LYS A 18 -10.66 -2.72 11.51
CA LYS A 18 -10.60 -4.11 11.07
C LYS A 18 -10.09 -4.16 9.63
N VAL A 19 -9.02 -4.92 9.41
CA VAL A 19 -8.39 -5.04 8.09
C VAL A 19 -8.45 -6.48 7.61
N LEU A 20 -8.79 -6.67 6.34
CA LEU A 20 -8.71 -7.94 5.62
C LEU A 20 -7.83 -7.73 4.39
N LEU A 21 -6.74 -8.49 4.28
CA LEU A 21 -5.91 -8.54 3.09
C LEU A 21 -6.42 -9.63 2.14
N ALA A 22 -6.62 -9.27 0.87
CA ALA A 22 -6.89 -10.21 -0.21
C ALA A 22 -5.79 -10.08 -1.27
N ASP A 23 -5.03 -11.14 -1.46
CA ASP A 23 -3.94 -11.21 -2.45
C ASP A 23 -4.37 -12.07 -3.64
N PHE A 24 -4.84 -11.43 -4.69
CA PHE A 24 -5.30 -12.12 -5.90
C PHE A 24 -4.15 -12.62 -6.80
N MET A 25 -2.91 -12.25 -6.50
CA MET A 25 -1.73 -12.88 -7.13
C MET A 25 -1.48 -14.27 -6.53
N ALA A 26 -1.68 -14.40 -5.22
CA ALA A 26 -1.59 -15.68 -4.51
C ALA A 26 -2.88 -16.52 -4.63
N GLU A 27 -4.02 -15.87 -4.87
CA GLU A 27 -5.35 -16.49 -5.02
C GLU A 27 -6.02 -16.06 -6.35
N PRO A 28 -5.54 -16.54 -7.51
CA PRO A 28 -6.03 -16.07 -8.83
C PRO A 28 -7.53 -16.33 -9.04
N ASN A 29 -8.10 -17.35 -8.40
CA ASN A 29 -9.52 -17.68 -8.46
C ASN A 29 -10.36 -16.95 -7.41
N GLY A 30 -9.75 -16.08 -6.60
CA GLY A 30 -10.43 -15.27 -5.60
C GLY A 30 -11.43 -14.32 -6.27
N ARG A 31 -12.62 -14.20 -5.67
CA ARG A 31 -13.67 -13.32 -6.16
C ARG A 31 -13.85 -12.14 -5.22
N LEU A 32 -13.51 -10.95 -5.68
CA LEU A 32 -13.67 -9.71 -4.92
C LEU A 32 -15.08 -9.58 -4.31
N GLY A 33 -16.11 -9.93 -5.06
CA GLY A 33 -17.49 -9.89 -4.59
C GLY A 33 -17.76 -10.76 -3.37
N ALA A 34 -17.15 -11.95 -3.28
CA ALA A 34 -17.28 -12.80 -2.10
C ALA A 34 -16.68 -12.14 -0.86
N TYR A 35 -15.53 -11.46 -1.01
CA TYR A 35 -14.90 -10.69 0.06
C TYR A 35 -15.75 -9.50 0.50
N ILE A 36 -16.29 -8.74 -0.46
CA ILE A 36 -17.18 -7.61 -0.17
C ILE A 36 -18.41 -8.07 0.60
N ASN A 37 -19.08 -9.13 0.13
CA ASN A 37 -20.29 -9.65 0.79
C ASN A 37 -20.02 -10.15 2.20
N LYS A 38 -18.89 -10.84 2.42
CA LYS A 38 -18.52 -11.40 3.73
C LYS A 38 -18.03 -10.32 4.70
N PHE A 39 -17.17 -9.42 4.26
CA PHE A 39 -16.50 -8.44 5.12
C PHE A 39 -17.25 -7.12 5.23
N ARG A 40 -18.05 -6.77 4.21
CA ARG A 40 -18.80 -5.50 4.09
C ARG A 40 -17.94 -4.27 4.37
N PRO A 41 -16.86 -4.07 3.59
CA PRO A 41 -15.91 -2.99 3.83
C PRO A 41 -16.54 -1.63 3.51
N LYS A 42 -16.24 -0.62 4.33
CA LYS A 42 -16.51 0.79 3.98
C LYS A 42 -15.44 1.37 3.06
N VAL A 43 -14.24 0.80 3.11
CA VAL A 43 -13.08 1.24 2.32
C VAL A 43 -12.42 0.03 1.68
N ILE A 44 -12.05 0.15 0.40
CA ILE A 44 -11.23 -0.83 -0.32
C ILE A 44 -9.97 -0.12 -0.78
N GLY A 45 -8.82 -0.56 -0.25
CA GLY A 45 -7.50 -0.14 -0.70
C GLY A 45 -6.96 -1.09 -1.77
N ILE A 46 -6.40 -0.54 -2.84
CA ILE A 46 -5.81 -1.31 -3.94
C ILE A 46 -4.38 -0.82 -4.15
N THR A 47 -3.42 -1.74 -4.10
CA THR A 47 -2.04 -1.44 -4.52
C THR A 47 -1.90 -1.56 -6.02
N SER A 48 -1.01 -0.77 -6.61
CA SER A 48 -0.80 -0.73 -8.07
C SER A 48 0.68 -0.74 -8.43
N GLN A 49 1.00 -1.52 -9.46
CA GLN A 49 2.27 -1.46 -10.18
C GLN A 49 2.03 -0.91 -11.59
N CYS A 50 3.08 -0.61 -12.33
CA CYS A 50 2.96 0.02 -13.66
C CYS A 50 2.18 -0.82 -14.69
N THR A 51 2.16 -2.13 -14.53
CA THR A 51 1.44 -3.06 -15.41
C THR A 51 -0.03 -3.26 -15.06
N ASP A 52 -0.50 -2.74 -13.92
CA ASP A 52 -1.77 -3.13 -13.30
C ASP A 52 -2.89 -2.08 -13.42
N VAL A 53 -2.63 -0.94 -14.06
CA VAL A 53 -3.57 0.21 -14.10
C VAL A 53 -4.98 -0.20 -14.50
N GLU A 54 -5.12 -0.96 -15.60
CA GLU A 54 -6.45 -1.39 -16.07
C GLU A 54 -7.15 -2.31 -15.08
N ASN A 55 -6.41 -3.22 -14.45
CA ASN A 55 -6.95 -4.15 -13.46
C ASN A 55 -7.40 -3.42 -12.20
N VAL A 56 -6.63 -2.45 -11.73
CA VAL A 56 -7.00 -1.59 -10.60
C VAL A 56 -8.31 -0.85 -10.88
N VAL A 57 -8.45 -0.25 -12.06
CA VAL A 57 -9.69 0.44 -12.45
C VAL A 57 -10.88 -0.52 -12.58
N LYS A 58 -10.66 -1.74 -13.12
CA LYS A 58 -11.69 -2.80 -13.17
C LYS A 58 -12.14 -3.21 -11.76
N ILE A 59 -11.20 -3.42 -10.82
CA ILE A 59 -11.49 -3.72 -9.42
C ILE A 59 -12.30 -2.60 -8.77
N ALA A 60 -11.88 -1.34 -8.95
CA ALA A 60 -12.59 -0.17 -8.45
C ALA A 60 -14.04 -0.10 -8.99
N LYS A 61 -14.24 -0.37 -10.28
CA LYS A 61 -15.56 -0.42 -10.90
C LYS A 61 -16.43 -1.54 -10.32
N ILE A 62 -15.85 -2.71 -10.05
CA ILE A 62 -16.56 -3.82 -9.42
C ILE A 62 -16.98 -3.43 -8.00
N ALA A 63 -16.08 -2.87 -7.19
CA ALA A 63 -16.39 -2.41 -5.84
C ALA A 63 -17.59 -1.44 -5.83
N LYS A 64 -17.58 -0.43 -6.70
CA LYS A 64 -18.68 0.55 -6.85
C LYS A 64 -20.00 -0.04 -7.39
N LYS A 65 -19.96 -1.20 -8.06
CA LYS A 65 -21.19 -1.91 -8.47
C LYS A 65 -21.84 -2.64 -7.31
N TYR A 66 -21.04 -3.15 -6.36
CA TYR A 66 -21.55 -3.80 -5.16
C TYR A 66 -22.19 -2.79 -4.21
N ASP A 67 -21.47 -1.70 -3.98
CA ASP A 67 -21.96 -0.60 -3.15
C ASP A 67 -21.29 0.71 -3.59
N LYS A 68 -22.10 1.71 -3.92
CA LYS A 68 -21.63 3.03 -4.38
C LYS A 68 -20.93 3.81 -3.25
N ASP A 69 -21.26 3.51 -2.02
CA ASP A 69 -20.75 4.21 -0.83
C ASP A 69 -19.38 3.69 -0.40
N ILE A 70 -18.95 2.50 -0.85
CA ILE A 70 -17.59 2.02 -0.64
C ILE A 70 -16.60 3.06 -1.18
N LYS A 71 -15.72 3.56 -0.33
CA LYS A 71 -14.61 4.43 -0.73
C LYS A 71 -13.49 3.57 -1.30
N VAL A 72 -13.05 3.90 -2.52
CA VAL A 72 -11.94 3.21 -3.18
C VAL A 72 -10.70 4.06 -3.13
N ILE A 73 -9.64 3.49 -2.57
CA ILE A 73 -8.33 4.11 -2.39
C ILE A 73 -7.32 3.36 -3.26
N VAL A 74 -6.49 4.07 -4.01
CA VAL A 74 -5.40 3.48 -4.79
C VAL A 74 -4.06 4.00 -4.28
N GLY A 75 -3.12 3.10 -4.06
CA GLY A 75 -1.74 3.38 -3.69
C GLY A 75 -0.78 2.50 -4.49
N GLY A 76 0.46 2.42 -4.02
CA GLY A 76 1.53 1.64 -4.66
C GLY A 76 2.36 2.46 -5.65
N VAL A 77 3.39 1.82 -6.21
CA VAL A 77 4.43 2.49 -7.01
C VAL A 77 3.86 3.29 -8.17
N GLN A 78 2.89 2.76 -8.91
CA GLN A 78 2.30 3.48 -10.04
C GLN A 78 1.54 4.73 -9.59
N ALA A 79 0.81 4.66 -8.47
CA ALA A 79 0.10 5.81 -7.91
C ALA A 79 1.07 6.90 -7.43
N MET A 80 2.24 6.52 -6.93
CA MET A 80 3.28 7.47 -6.51
C MET A 80 3.93 8.19 -7.70
N VAL A 81 4.15 7.47 -8.82
CA VAL A 81 4.84 8.02 -10.01
C VAL A 81 3.89 8.78 -10.92
N TYR A 82 2.73 8.18 -11.22
CA TYR A 82 1.72 8.70 -12.15
C TYR A 82 0.31 8.61 -11.55
N PRO A 83 -0.01 9.41 -10.52
CA PRO A 83 -1.30 9.35 -9.83
C PRO A 83 -2.49 9.59 -10.76
N ASN A 84 -2.33 10.40 -11.81
CA ASN A 84 -3.36 10.71 -12.82
C ASN A 84 -3.84 9.48 -13.60
N SER A 85 -3.06 8.39 -13.63
CA SER A 85 -3.52 7.10 -14.23
C SER A 85 -4.78 6.56 -13.55
N PHE A 86 -5.06 6.98 -12.33
CA PHE A 86 -6.19 6.51 -11.52
C PHE A 86 -7.29 7.55 -11.32
N PHE A 87 -7.18 8.73 -11.91
CA PHE A 87 -8.22 9.76 -11.83
C PHE A 87 -9.45 9.35 -12.62
N SER A 88 -10.37 8.70 -11.93
CA SER A 88 -11.58 8.15 -12.54
C SER A 88 -12.79 8.30 -11.61
N LYS A 89 -14.00 8.14 -12.15
CA LYS A 89 -15.24 8.19 -11.37
C LYS A 89 -15.38 7.03 -10.36
N TYR A 90 -14.55 5.99 -10.47
CA TYR A 90 -14.61 4.80 -9.61
C TYR A 90 -13.59 4.85 -8.46
N VAL A 91 -12.62 5.75 -8.51
CA VAL A 91 -11.58 5.92 -7.48
C VAL A 91 -11.87 7.20 -6.71
N ASP A 92 -11.88 7.12 -5.39
CA ASP A 92 -12.16 8.26 -4.53
C ASP A 92 -10.87 8.99 -4.10
N HIS A 93 -9.81 8.23 -3.80
CA HIS A 93 -8.54 8.79 -3.36
C HIS A 93 -7.35 8.06 -3.98
N VAL A 94 -6.28 8.81 -4.30
CA VAL A 94 -5.02 8.27 -4.83
C VAL A 94 -3.88 8.74 -3.94
N PHE A 95 -3.14 7.80 -3.36
CA PHE A 95 -2.04 8.05 -2.43
C PHE A 95 -0.72 8.20 -3.19
N LYS A 96 -0.10 9.36 -3.05
CA LYS A 96 1.27 9.63 -3.51
C LYS A 96 2.31 9.30 -2.43
N SER A 97 1.91 9.32 -1.18
CA SER A 97 2.74 8.90 -0.04
C SER A 97 1.88 8.25 1.04
N THR A 98 2.50 7.38 1.84
CA THR A 98 1.85 6.62 2.91
C THR A 98 2.46 7.01 4.24
N THR A 99 1.66 7.60 5.13
CA THR A 99 2.04 7.95 6.50
C THR A 99 0.89 7.66 7.46
N ARG A 100 1.19 7.50 8.75
CA ARG A 100 0.15 7.37 9.78
C ARG A 100 -0.78 8.58 9.81
N ALA A 101 -0.22 9.76 9.60
CA ALA A 101 -0.97 11.02 9.64
C ALA A 101 -2.00 11.11 8.53
N ASN A 102 -1.62 10.85 7.27
CA ASN A 102 -2.55 10.99 6.15
C ASN A 102 -3.64 9.89 6.13
N TYR A 103 -3.31 8.68 6.59
CA TYR A 103 -4.34 7.64 6.79
C TYR A 103 -5.31 8.01 7.90
N LYS A 104 -4.81 8.51 9.04
CA LYS A 104 -5.67 8.95 10.15
C LYS A 104 -6.64 10.03 9.70
N GLU A 105 -6.14 11.09 9.09
CA GLU A 105 -6.97 12.20 8.61
C GLU A 105 -8.03 11.74 7.60
N LEU A 106 -7.65 10.87 6.64
CA LEU A 106 -8.59 10.34 5.66
C LEU A 106 -9.63 9.43 6.30
N MET A 107 -9.25 8.53 7.21
CA MET A 107 -10.20 7.61 7.85
C MET A 107 -11.19 8.36 8.76
N GLU A 108 -10.74 9.38 9.49
CA GLU A 108 -11.60 10.27 10.28
C GLU A 108 -12.58 11.04 9.39
N LEU A 109 -12.14 11.55 8.25
CA LEU A 109 -13.00 12.21 7.27
C LEU A 109 -14.07 11.25 6.75
N ILE A 110 -13.69 10.05 6.31
CA ILE A 110 -14.63 9.03 5.81
C ILE A 110 -15.62 8.63 6.92
N ALA A 111 -15.16 8.45 8.15
CA ALA A 111 -16.01 8.08 9.28
C ALA A 111 -17.03 9.18 9.62
N SER A 112 -16.64 10.45 9.47
CA SER A 112 -17.54 11.59 9.74
C SER A 112 -18.66 11.76 8.71
N GLY A 113 -18.53 11.13 7.53
CA GLY A 113 -19.45 11.32 6.41
C GLY A 113 -19.45 12.72 5.80
N LYS A 114 -18.54 13.61 6.24
CA LYS A 114 -18.44 14.97 5.73
C LYS A 114 -17.77 15.00 4.36
N LYS A 115 -18.09 16.01 3.58
CA LYS A 115 -17.40 16.28 2.33
C LYS A 115 -15.98 16.80 2.61
N GLN A 116 -15.02 16.36 1.80
CA GLN A 116 -13.66 16.88 1.90
C GLN A 116 -13.58 18.31 1.36
N GLU A 117 -13.19 19.24 2.20
CA GLU A 117 -13.03 20.66 1.85
C GLU A 117 -11.55 21.06 1.67
N LYS A 118 -10.65 20.35 2.36
CA LYS A 118 -9.21 20.65 2.35
C LYS A 118 -8.41 19.46 1.81
N ALA A 119 -7.28 19.78 1.17
CA ALA A 119 -6.36 18.76 0.70
C ALA A 119 -5.65 18.08 1.88
N ILE A 120 -5.54 16.75 1.81
CA ILE A 120 -4.73 15.95 2.74
C ILE A 120 -3.36 15.75 2.09
N VAL A 121 -2.30 15.94 2.87
CA VAL A 121 -0.91 15.79 2.38
C VAL A 121 -0.69 14.42 1.78
N GLY A 122 -0.15 14.38 0.56
CA GLY A 122 0.15 13.13 -0.14
C GLY A 122 -1.06 12.37 -0.71
N ILE A 123 -2.27 12.97 -0.70
CA ILE A 123 -3.49 12.34 -1.22
C ILE A 123 -4.16 13.24 -2.26
N PHE A 124 -4.43 12.67 -3.45
CA PHE A 124 -5.34 13.25 -4.42
C PHE A 124 -6.75 12.75 -4.17
N SER A 125 -7.73 13.65 -4.14
CA SER A 125 -9.12 13.32 -3.87
C SER A 125 -10.03 13.68 -5.04
N LYS A 126 -10.98 12.79 -5.34
CA LYS A 126 -12.04 13.01 -6.31
C LYS A 126 -12.93 14.19 -5.92
N GLU A 127 -13.23 14.38 -4.63
CA GLU A 127 -14.06 15.48 -4.13
C GLU A 127 -13.42 16.85 -4.41
N LEU A 128 -12.10 16.90 -4.56
CA LEU A 128 -11.32 18.06 -4.96
C LEU A 128 -10.90 18.04 -6.44
N ASN A 129 -11.62 17.25 -7.28
CA ASN A 129 -11.31 17.05 -8.70
C ASN A 129 -9.85 16.59 -8.95
N PHE A 130 -9.28 15.84 -8.02
CA PHE A 130 -7.87 15.42 -8.02
C PHE A 130 -6.86 16.57 -8.18
N LYS A 131 -7.28 17.78 -7.86
CA LYS A 131 -6.41 18.95 -7.79
C LYS A 131 -5.90 19.10 -6.36
N ASN A 132 -4.75 19.78 -6.21
CA ASN A 132 -4.21 20.16 -4.89
C ASN A 132 -3.78 19.01 -3.95
N ALA A 133 -3.15 17.95 -4.47
CA ALA A 133 -2.33 17.19 -3.57
C ALA A 133 -1.20 18.11 -3.07
N VAL A 134 -1.22 18.44 -1.81
CA VAL A 134 -0.07 19.08 -1.18
C VAL A 134 1.09 18.12 -1.34
N GLU A 135 2.16 18.52 -2.01
CA GLU A 135 3.36 17.69 -2.12
C GLU A 135 3.84 17.39 -0.71
N GLY A 136 3.93 16.13 -0.40
CA GLY A 136 4.18 15.69 0.95
C GLY A 136 5.50 14.96 1.07
N CYS A 137 5.64 14.34 2.18
CA CYS A 137 6.73 13.51 2.60
C CYS A 137 6.84 12.23 1.76
N TYR A 138 7.99 11.57 1.84
CA TYR A 138 8.16 10.18 1.45
C TYR A 138 7.39 9.25 2.38
N ASN A 139 7.22 7.99 1.96
CA ASN A 139 6.60 6.98 2.82
C ASN A 139 7.31 6.91 4.17
N GLU A 140 6.50 6.82 5.23
CA GLU A 140 6.97 6.55 6.57
C GLU A 140 7.35 5.06 6.69
N TYR A 141 8.39 4.77 7.47
CA TYR A 141 8.63 3.38 7.88
C TYR A 141 7.52 2.90 8.78
N VAL A 142 6.99 1.75 8.44
CA VAL A 142 5.99 1.04 9.24
C VAL A 142 6.35 -0.43 9.20
N ARG A 143 6.47 -1.06 10.36
CA ARG A 143 6.68 -2.50 10.42
C ARG A 143 5.50 -3.23 9.79
N PRO A 144 5.73 -4.13 8.81
CA PRO A 144 4.64 -4.83 8.13
C PRO A 144 3.92 -5.81 9.06
N ASP A 145 2.59 -5.87 8.97
CA ASP A 145 1.78 -6.88 9.67
C ASP A 145 1.68 -8.15 8.83
N THR A 146 2.66 -9.02 8.99
CA THR A 146 2.72 -10.31 8.29
C THR A 146 1.58 -11.28 8.66
N ASN A 147 0.88 -11.03 9.77
CA ASN A 147 -0.29 -11.84 10.15
C ASN A 147 -1.48 -11.61 9.23
N CYS A 148 -1.61 -10.44 8.59
CA CYS A 148 -2.71 -10.19 7.66
C CYS A 148 -2.58 -11.01 6.36
N SER A 149 -1.36 -11.40 5.98
CA SER A 149 -1.06 -12.25 4.83
C SER A 149 -0.83 -13.72 5.19
N LYS A 150 -0.96 -14.12 6.46
CA LYS A 150 -0.61 -15.44 7.00
C LYS A 150 -1.09 -16.62 6.13
N ARG A 151 -2.30 -16.54 5.58
CA ARG A 151 -2.87 -17.61 4.75
C ARG A 151 -2.18 -17.78 3.39
N TYR A 152 -1.41 -16.78 2.95
CA TYR A 152 -0.72 -16.79 1.66
C TYR A 152 0.79 -17.01 1.78
N ARG A 153 1.38 -16.87 2.98
CA ARG A 153 2.84 -16.85 3.17
C ARG A 153 3.55 -18.07 2.59
N HIS A 154 2.92 -19.26 2.65
CA HIS A 154 3.45 -20.48 2.06
C HIS A 154 3.53 -20.45 0.52
N LEU A 155 2.85 -19.51 -0.13
CA LEU A 155 2.83 -19.32 -1.59
C LEU A 155 3.84 -18.30 -2.08
N TYR A 156 4.33 -17.42 -1.19
CA TYR A 156 5.27 -16.39 -1.60
C TYR A 156 6.62 -16.99 -1.97
N LYS A 157 7.13 -16.57 -3.11
CA LYS A 157 8.39 -17.06 -3.66
C LYS A 157 9.21 -15.93 -4.25
N TYR A 158 10.53 -16.09 -4.20
CA TYR A 158 11.47 -15.24 -4.90
C TYR A 158 12.47 -16.10 -5.64
N VAL A 159 12.55 -15.93 -6.97
CA VAL A 159 13.34 -16.78 -7.87
C VAL A 159 12.95 -18.25 -7.68
N GLY A 160 13.81 -19.07 -7.07
CA GLY A 160 13.53 -20.50 -6.78
C GLY A 160 13.26 -20.79 -5.30
N PHE A 161 13.23 -19.77 -4.43
CA PHE A 161 13.09 -19.92 -2.98
C PHE A 161 11.63 -19.77 -2.56
N GLN A 162 11.06 -20.79 -1.91
CA GLN A 162 9.67 -20.83 -1.43
C GLN A 162 9.56 -21.71 -0.17
N PRO A 163 8.83 -21.29 0.88
CA PRO A 163 8.31 -19.93 1.06
C PRO A 163 9.42 -18.93 1.37
N CYS A 164 9.31 -17.72 0.84
CA CYS A 164 10.28 -16.65 1.02
C CYS A 164 9.60 -15.40 1.59
N ALA A 165 10.09 -14.93 2.73
CA ALA A 165 9.69 -13.66 3.31
C ALA A 165 10.45 -12.49 2.67
N VAL A 166 9.90 -11.29 2.77
CA VAL A 166 10.54 -10.05 2.32
C VAL A 166 10.75 -9.14 3.52
N VAL A 167 11.97 -8.64 3.66
CA VAL A 167 12.36 -7.67 4.71
C VAL A 167 12.99 -6.46 4.04
N GLN A 168 12.63 -5.27 4.50
CA GLN A 168 13.25 -4.02 4.10
C GLN A 168 13.97 -3.42 5.31
N THR A 169 15.28 -3.20 5.17
CA THR A 169 16.13 -2.71 6.27
C THR A 169 16.50 -1.24 6.10
N SER A 170 16.31 -0.70 4.88
CA SER A 170 16.57 0.70 4.59
C SER A 170 15.65 1.27 3.51
N PHE A 171 15.53 2.59 3.48
CA PHE A 171 14.73 3.35 2.52
C PHE A 171 15.55 4.47 1.91
N GLY A 172 15.23 4.81 0.66
CA GLY A 172 15.96 5.82 -0.08
C GLY A 172 17.20 5.25 -0.76
N CYS A 173 17.87 6.09 -1.53
CA CYS A 173 19.11 5.72 -2.20
C CYS A 173 19.92 6.97 -2.51
N ARG A 174 21.19 7.01 -2.12
CA ARG A 174 22.11 8.13 -2.39
C ARG A 174 22.46 8.25 -3.86
N ASN A 175 22.38 7.14 -4.59
CA ASN A 175 22.63 7.11 -6.01
C ASN A 175 21.46 7.74 -6.78
N ARG A 176 21.78 8.58 -7.76
CA ARG A 176 20.80 9.27 -8.61
C ARG A 176 20.85 8.76 -10.04
N CYS A 177 20.87 7.43 -10.20
CA CYS A 177 20.92 6.80 -11.51
C CYS A 177 19.76 7.29 -12.38
N ASN A 178 20.05 7.73 -13.60
CA ASN A 178 19.06 8.37 -14.50
C ASN A 178 17.95 7.42 -14.96
N PHE A 179 18.19 6.11 -14.97
CA PHE A 179 17.22 5.07 -15.31
C PHE A 179 16.39 4.59 -14.12
N CYS A 180 16.75 4.97 -12.89
CA CYS A 180 16.11 4.47 -11.67
C CYS A 180 15.14 5.48 -11.08
N VAL A 181 13.92 5.03 -10.75
CA VAL A 181 12.90 5.87 -10.13
C VAL A 181 12.92 5.80 -8.60
N ARG A 182 13.61 4.82 -8.01
CA ARG A 182 13.54 4.54 -6.57
C ARG A 182 13.95 5.73 -5.69
N TRP A 183 15.03 6.42 -6.01
CA TRP A 183 15.46 7.61 -5.26
C TRP A 183 14.47 8.77 -5.32
N LYS A 184 13.60 8.82 -6.35
CA LYS A 184 12.49 9.79 -6.43
C LYS A 184 11.31 9.39 -5.57
N LEU A 185 11.05 8.09 -5.41
CA LEU A 185 9.93 7.55 -4.63
C LEU A 185 10.21 7.55 -3.13
N GLU A 186 11.43 7.16 -2.75
CA GLU A 186 11.80 6.96 -1.33
C GLU A 186 12.72 8.06 -0.80
N GLY A 187 13.19 8.95 -1.66
CA GLY A 187 14.09 10.05 -1.32
C GLY A 187 15.56 9.77 -1.60
N PRO A 188 16.36 10.84 -1.72
CA PRO A 188 17.79 10.76 -2.03
C PRO A 188 18.66 10.49 -0.79
N THR A 189 18.07 10.38 0.39
CA THR A 189 18.76 10.14 1.66
C THR A 189 18.46 8.74 2.13
N LEU A 190 19.50 7.98 2.46
CA LEU A 190 19.35 6.68 3.08
C LEU A 190 18.76 6.86 4.51
N ARG A 191 17.73 6.10 4.80
CA ARG A 191 17.09 6.02 6.12
C ARG A 191 17.09 4.56 6.54
N GLU A 192 17.86 4.23 7.55
CA GLU A 192 17.98 2.88 8.07
C GLU A 192 16.89 2.59 9.08
N VAL A 193 16.42 1.36 9.08
CA VAL A 193 15.54 0.84 10.13
C VAL A 193 16.41 0.46 11.32
N ASP A 194 15.93 0.68 12.52
CA ASP A 194 16.58 0.28 13.74
C ASP A 194 16.89 -1.22 13.77
N ILE A 195 18.12 -1.57 14.15
CA ILE A 195 18.64 -2.95 14.08
C ILE A 195 17.81 -3.88 14.97
N GLU A 196 17.42 -3.46 16.15
CA GLU A 196 16.63 -4.27 17.08
C GLU A 196 15.26 -4.60 16.48
N GLN A 197 14.65 -3.66 15.75
CA GLN A 197 13.39 -3.89 15.05
C GLN A 197 13.55 -4.90 13.91
N ILE A 198 14.67 -4.86 13.17
CA ILE A 198 14.96 -5.82 12.11
C ILE A 198 15.18 -7.21 12.69
N VAL A 199 15.99 -7.32 13.73
CA VAL A 199 16.27 -8.60 14.41
C VAL A 199 14.96 -9.20 14.93
N GLN A 200 14.13 -8.42 15.62
CA GLN A 200 12.84 -8.87 16.09
C GLN A 200 11.92 -9.33 14.95
N GLN A 201 11.93 -8.61 13.81
CA GLN A 201 11.15 -9.03 12.65
C GLN A 201 11.65 -10.36 12.10
N LEU A 202 12.97 -10.56 12.02
CA LEU A 202 13.57 -11.80 11.52
C LEU A 202 13.29 -12.99 12.46
N GLU A 203 13.32 -12.79 13.78
CA GLU A 203 12.99 -13.84 14.76
C GLU A 203 11.53 -14.32 14.68
N GLU A 204 10.62 -13.45 14.28
CA GLU A 204 9.20 -13.80 14.13
C GLU A 204 8.88 -14.53 12.81
N LEU A 205 9.79 -14.49 11.83
CA LEU A 205 9.62 -15.18 10.56
C LEU A 205 9.71 -16.69 10.74
N LYS A 206 8.85 -17.39 10.01
CA LYS A 206 8.83 -18.86 9.98
C LYS A 206 9.30 -19.41 8.63
N GLU A 207 9.47 -18.55 7.66
CA GLU A 207 9.94 -18.87 6.33
C GLU A 207 11.43 -19.21 6.38
N PRO A 208 11.86 -20.30 5.69
CA PRO A 208 13.27 -20.70 5.65
C PRO A 208 14.13 -19.77 4.81
N TYR A 209 13.50 -18.91 4.00
CA TYR A 209 14.20 -17.97 3.12
C TYR A 209 13.71 -16.54 3.35
N VAL A 210 14.65 -15.62 3.32
CA VAL A 210 14.38 -14.18 3.45
C VAL A 210 15.07 -13.43 2.32
N MET A 211 14.32 -12.58 1.64
CA MET A 211 14.84 -11.63 0.67
C MET A 211 14.90 -10.24 1.30
N ILE A 212 16.06 -9.61 1.28
CA ILE A 212 16.21 -8.20 1.64
C ILE A 212 15.93 -7.37 0.39
N CYS A 213 14.92 -6.48 0.44
CA CYS A 213 14.44 -5.72 -0.71
C CYS A 213 14.90 -4.24 -0.72
N ASP A 214 16.02 -3.96 -0.08
CA ASP A 214 16.61 -2.62 -0.06
C ASP A 214 17.00 -2.14 -1.45
N ASN A 215 17.05 -0.83 -1.65
CA ASN A 215 17.47 -0.24 -2.92
C ASN A 215 18.98 -0.43 -3.16
N ASP A 216 19.74 -0.40 -2.08
CA ASP A 216 21.18 -0.67 -2.05
C ASP A 216 21.53 -1.16 -0.65
N PHE A 217 21.84 -2.45 -0.52
CA PHE A 217 22.06 -3.11 0.78
C PHE A 217 23.53 -3.03 1.25
N LEU A 218 24.47 -2.87 0.33
CA LEU A 218 25.90 -2.94 0.62
C LEU A 218 26.61 -1.57 0.58
N ILE A 219 25.90 -0.49 0.84
CA ILE A 219 26.52 0.86 0.85
C ILE A 219 27.26 1.11 2.17
#